data_9e483521e0b47d974c681f64d3b259a9
#
_entry.id   9e483521e0b47d974c681f64d3b259a9
#
_cell.length_a   1.000
_cell.length_b   1.000
_cell.length_c   1.000
_cell.angle_alpha   90.00
_cell.angle_beta   90.00
_cell.angle_gamma   90.00
#
_symmetry.space_group_name_H-M   'P 1'
#
loop_
_entity.id
_entity.type
_entity.pdbx_description
1 polymer ?
#
loop_
_entity_poly.entity_id
_entity_poly.type
_entity_poly.pdbx_seq_one_letter_code
_entity_poly.pdbx_strand_id
1 'polypeptide(L)'
;YFHHRKIDRLLEIAEQDNLPIVMYTEGGGGRPGDTDVLVSMAGLNVPTFHRWAALAGRVPRIAVNHGYCFAGNAALFGAADLRIATEASCIGMAGPAMIEGGGLGSWKPQDIGPVSVHRENGVVDIVVTDEAEATLMAKRVLACIQGSVTDWQAADQSELAALMPTNRRYAFDVRKIIRHLFDTESFIETRPDMGRAIVTGLARVEGRAVAVLASDCRHLGGAIDGESATKAAALYQLAERWRLPVVSLIDTPGFMVGPESEAAGAPSLMSDLFIAGATLTQPIVAIFLRRAYGLGAMAMTGGSFEVPRYAVSWPQGEFGAMGLEGAVHLGFRQELAEAPDEAARQALYDKLLAEMYDKGRAVEAASYLEIDAVIQPEETRDAISRALVAS
;
A
#
# COMPACT_ATOMS: atom_id res chain seq x y z
N TYR A 1 21.22 -19.51 22.22
CA TYR A 1 21.83 -20.43 21.23
C TYR A 1 20.85 -21.53 20.81
N PHE A 2 20.35 -22.33 21.70
CA PHE A 2 19.46 -23.47 21.38
C PHE A 2 18.11 -23.03 20.81
N HIS A 3 17.59 -21.89 21.21
CA HIS A 3 16.39 -21.31 20.64
C HIS A 3 16.58 -21.02 19.13
N HIS A 4 17.68 -20.35 18.77
CA HIS A 4 18.02 -20.10 17.37
C HIS A 4 18.16 -21.41 16.57
N ARG A 5 18.80 -22.45 17.12
CA ARG A 5 18.91 -23.76 16.45
C ARG A 5 17.56 -24.37 16.12
N LYS A 6 16.56 -24.21 17.01
CA LYS A 6 15.19 -24.70 16.74
C LYS A 6 14.51 -23.87 15.65
N ILE A 7 14.63 -22.53 15.72
CA ILE A 7 14.09 -21.66 14.69
C ILE A 7 14.71 -22.00 13.33
N ASP A 8 16.04 -22.10 13.25
CA ASP A 8 16.75 -22.44 12.03
C ASP A 8 16.22 -23.72 11.38
N ARG A 9 15.97 -24.76 12.20
CA ARG A 9 15.41 -26.01 11.69
C ARG A 9 13.97 -25.86 11.18
N LEU A 10 13.14 -25.08 11.87
CA LEU A 10 11.76 -24.78 11.42
C LEU A 10 11.75 -23.99 10.11
N LEU A 11 12.68 -23.03 9.95
CA LEU A 11 12.82 -22.27 8.70
C LEU A 11 13.23 -23.17 7.53
N GLU A 12 14.13 -24.13 7.74
CA GLU A 12 14.51 -25.14 6.74
C GLU A 12 13.31 -26.00 6.31
N ILE A 13 12.52 -26.49 7.26
CA ILE A 13 11.31 -27.26 6.98
C ILE A 13 10.29 -26.41 6.20
N ALA A 14 10.05 -25.19 6.62
CA ALA A 14 9.12 -24.30 5.95
C ALA A 14 9.55 -24.01 4.50
N GLU A 15 10.84 -23.84 4.24
CA GLU A 15 11.38 -23.67 2.89
C GLU A 15 11.19 -24.93 2.04
N GLN A 16 11.53 -26.12 2.59
CA GLN A 16 11.42 -27.40 1.89
C GLN A 16 9.98 -27.75 1.50
N ASP A 17 9.05 -27.48 2.39
CA ASP A 17 7.65 -27.87 2.25
C ASP A 17 6.74 -26.71 1.76
N ASN A 18 7.33 -25.55 1.41
CA ASN A 18 6.62 -24.32 0.99
C ASN A 18 5.53 -23.88 2.00
N LEU A 19 5.83 -23.94 3.28
CA LEU A 19 4.90 -23.61 4.33
C LEU A 19 4.97 -22.10 4.68
N PRO A 20 3.86 -21.36 4.73
CA PRO A 20 3.85 -20.02 5.28
C PRO A 20 4.19 -20.06 6.78
N ILE A 21 4.83 -19.00 7.25
CA ILE A 21 5.30 -18.90 8.64
C ILE A 21 4.60 -17.76 9.35
N VAL A 22 4.06 -18.04 10.55
CA VAL A 22 3.66 -17.03 11.53
C VAL A 22 4.64 -17.08 12.68
N MET A 23 5.37 -16.01 12.90
CA MET A 23 6.37 -15.90 13.97
C MET A 23 5.88 -14.92 15.03
N TYR A 24 5.72 -15.38 16.27
CA TYR A 24 5.50 -14.54 17.43
C TYR A 24 6.87 -14.05 17.95
N THR A 25 7.03 -12.74 18.04
CA THR A 25 8.36 -12.10 18.13
C THR A 25 8.66 -11.48 19.49
N GLU A 26 7.87 -11.75 20.54
CA GLU A 26 8.14 -11.26 21.88
C GLU A 26 9.52 -11.67 22.36
N GLY A 27 10.23 -10.74 22.97
CA GLY A 27 11.51 -11.01 23.61
C GLY A 27 12.38 -9.78 23.83
N GLY A 28 13.25 -9.87 24.81
CA GLY A 28 14.17 -8.80 25.22
C GLY A 28 15.53 -8.79 24.51
N GLY A 29 15.76 -9.71 23.57
CA GLY A 29 17.08 -9.93 23.00
C GLY A 29 17.99 -10.82 23.86
N GLY A 30 19.27 -10.90 23.52
CA GLY A 30 20.27 -11.67 24.24
C GLY A 30 20.63 -11.01 25.60
N ARG A 31 20.92 -11.83 26.62
CA ARG A 31 21.35 -11.36 27.93
C ARG A 31 22.84 -11.59 28.09
N PRO A 32 23.64 -10.54 28.37
CA PRO A 32 25.05 -10.70 28.74
C PRO A 32 25.20 -11.63 29.96
N GLY A 33 26.11 -12.59 29.88
CA GLY A 33 26.34 -13.53 30.96
C GLY A 33 25.39 -14.73 31.03
N ASP A 34 24.53 -14.92 30.04
CA ASP A 34 23.70 -16.12 29.95
C ASP A 34 24.55 -17.37 29.70
N THR A 35 24.18 -18.48 30.33
CA THR A 35 24.92 -19.75 30.23
C THR A 35 25.03 -20.29 28.81
N ASP A 36 24.08 -19.96 27.97
CA ASP A 36 24.09 -20.36 26.56
C ASP A 36 25.19 -19.65 25.74
N VAL A 37 25.69 -18.51 26.19
CA VAL A 37 26.80 -17.76 25.58
C VAL A 37 28.15 -18.45 25.75
N LEU A 38 28.30 -19.36 26.70
CA LEU A 38 29.52 -20.13 26.93
C LEU A 38 29.90 -21.05 25.75
N VAL A 39 29.00 -21.27 24.81
CA VAL A 39 29.19 -22.12 23.61
C VAL A 39 29.84 -21.34 22.45
N SER A 40 29.85 -19.99 22.47
CA SER A 40 30.52 -19.17 21.49
C SER A 40 31.03 -17.87 22.04
N MET A 41 32.21 -17.40 21.56
CA MET A 41 32.87 -16.21 22.10
C MET A 41 32.07 -14.92 21.92
N ALA A 42 31.45 -14.72 20.77
CA ALA A 42 30.75 -13.48 20.39
C ALA A 42 29.25 -13.65 20.19
N GLY A 43 28.75 -14.89 20.14
CA GLY A 43 27.33 -15.17 19.87
C GLY A 43 26.84 -14.75 18.48
N LEU A 44 27.73 -14.42 17.55
CA LEU A 44 27.39 -13.85 16.24
C LEU A 44 27.29 -14.91 15.13
N ASN A 45 27.66 -16.14 15.38
CA ASN A 45 27.52 -17.23 14.43
C ASN A 45 26.11 -17.84 14.50
N VAL A 46 25.12 -17.03 14.17
CA VAL A 46 23.70 -17.38 14.22
C VAL A 46 23.08 -17.13 12.84
N PRO A 47 22.77 -18.17 12.05
CA PRO A 47 22.26 -18.01 10.69
C PRO A 47 20.77 -17.58 10.63
N THR A 48 20.05 -17.55 11.74
CA THR A 48 18.60 -17.31 11.80
C THR A 48 18.17 -16.07 11.05
N PHE A 49 18.86 -14.95 11.25
CA PHE A 49 18.51 -13.67 10.59
C PHE A 49 18.68 -13.75 9.08
N HIS A 50 19.78 -14.33 8.62
CA HIS A 50 20.02 -14.55 7.19
C HIS A 50 18.96 -15.49 6.59
N ARG A 51 18.69 -16.62 7.22
CA ARG A 51 17.69 -17.59 6.75
C ARG A 51 16.30 -16.99 6.69
N TRP A 52 15.89 -16.28 7.75
CA TRP A 52 14.61 -15.57 7.78
C TRP A 52 14.47 -14.56 6.64
N ALA A 53 15.50 -13.76 6.42
CA ALA A 53 15.52 -12.79 5.34
C ALA A 53 15.52 -13.44 3.95
N ALA A 54 16.30 -14.51 3.76
CA ALA A 54 16.41 -15.25 2.51
C ALA A 54 15.13 -15.96 2.06
N LEU A 55 14.18 -16.17 2.97
CA LEU A 55 12.84 -16.71 2.64
C LEU A 55 11.93 -15.69 1.97
N ALA A 56 12.34 -14.41 1.84
CA ALA A 56 11.56 -13.39 1.13
C ALA A 56 11.25 -13.83 -0.30
N GLY A 57 9.97 -13.84 -0.67
CA GLY A 57 9.51 -14.28 -1.99
C GLY A 57 9.53 -15.81 -2.22
N ARG A 58 9.98 -16.59 -1.24
CA ARG A 58 9.94 -18.06 -1.28
C ARG A 58 8.74 -18.60 -0.52
N VAL A 59 8.58 -18.19 0.73
CA VAL A 59 7.41 -18.52 1.55
C VAL A 59 6.88 -17.26 2.22
N PRO A 60 5.56 -17.13 2.39
CA PRO A 60 4.95 -16.01 3.11
C PRO A 60 5.36 -15.99 4.57
N ARG A 61 5.74 -14.80 5.06
CA ARG A 61 6.23 -14.61 6.42
C ARG A 61 5.43 -13.51 7.12
N ILE A 62 4.70 -13.89 8.16
CA ILE A 62 3.91 -13.00 9.00
C ILE A 62 4.57 -12.93 10.37
N ALA A 63 4.83 -11.73 10.87
CA ALA A 63 5.25 -11.53 12.24
C ALA A 63 4.08 -11.00 13.07
N VAL A 64 3.92 -11.54 14.28
CA VAL A 64 2.95 -11.13 15.28
C VAL A 64 3.70 -10.71 16.52
N ASN A 65 3.35 -9.58 17.13
CA ASN A 65 3.92 -9.13 18.39
C ASN A 65 2.84 -8.66 19.37
N HIS A 66 2.97 -9.10 20.63
CA HIS A 66 2.15 -8.66 21.75
C HIS A 66 3.04 -8.37 22.94
N GLY A 67 3.42 -7.11 23.17
CA GLY A 67 4.32 -6.73 24.26
C GLY A 67 5.70 -6.28 23.77
N TYR A 68 6.76 -6.64 24.50
CA TYR A 68 8.11 -6.17 24.20
C TYR A 68 8.81 -7.02 23.13
N CYS A 69 9.36 -6.34 22.13
CA CYS A 69 10.10 -6.92 21.02
C CYS A 69 11.37 -6.12 20.78
N PHE A 70 12.49 -6.55 21.37
CA PHE A 70 13.75 -5.80 21.32
C PHE A 70 14.88 -6.58 20.64
N ALA A 71 15.84 -5.83 20.12
CA ALA A 71 17.08 -6.31 19.51
C ALA A 71 16.81 -7.29 18.34
N GLY A 72 17.37 -8.50 18.39
CA GLY A 72 17.19 -9.49 17.34
C GLY A 72 15.74 -9.84 17.04
N ASN A 73 14.87 -9.84 18.04
CA ASN A 73 13.44 -10.07 17.85
C ASN A 73 12.80 -8.97 16.99
N ALA A 74 13.18 -7.71 17.23
CA ALA A 74 12.71 -6.58 16.40
C ALA A 74 13.22 -6.68 14.94
N ALA A 75 14.46 -7.18 14.75
CA ALA A 75 14.98 -7.43 13.41
C ALA A 75 14.20 -8.53 12.67
N LEU A 76 13.82 -9.61 13.35
CA LEU A 76 12.95 -10.65 12.78
C LEU A 76 11.56 -10.12 12.47
N PHE A 77 10.96 -9.33 13.37
CA PHE A 77 9.67 -8.67 13.14
C PHE A 77 9.74 -7.76 11.91
N GLY A 78 10.71 -6.86 11.86
CA GLY A 78 10.85 -5.89 10.75
C GLY A 78 11.13 -6.54 9.39
N ALA A 79 11.78 -7.71 9.36
CA ALA A 79 12.10 -8.44 8.13
C ALA A 79 10.96 -9.34 7.62
N ALA A 80 9.81 -9.43 8.30
CA ALA A 80 8.63 -10.14 7.83
C ALA A 80 7.96 -9.44 6.63
N ASP A 81 7.17 -10.18 5.87
CA ASP A 81 6.42 -9.62 4.75
C ASP A 81 5.21 -8.80 5.22
N LEU A 82 4.54 -9.23 6.30
CA LEU A 82 3.44 -8.52 6.93
C LEU A 82 3.58 -8.60 8.46
N ARG A 83 3.33 -7.47 9.13
CA ARG A 83 3.61 -7.28 10.56
C ARG A 83 2.36 -6.84 11.31
N ILE A 84 1.94 -7.68 12.26
CA ILE A 84 0.77 -7.46 13.10
C ILE A 84 1.27 -7.17 14.52
N ALA A 85 0.79 -6.09 15.13
CA ALA A 85 1.12 -5.77 16.51
C ALA A 85 -0.13 -5.39 17.29
N THR A 86 -0.13 -5.69 18.59
CA THR A 86 -1.19 -5.23 19.48
C THR A 86 -0.89 -3.84 20.02
N GLU A 87 -1.90 -3.17 20.58
CA GLU A 87 -1.74 -1.85 21.21
C GLU A 87 -0.72 -1.86 22.37
N ALA A 88 -0.46 -3.02 22.99
CA ALA A 88 0.51 -3.18 24.04
C ALA A 88 1.96 -3.36 23.54
N SER A 89 2.18 -3.41 22.23
CA SER A 89 3.49 -3.69 21.65
C SER A 89 4.45 -2.50 21.76
N CYS A 90 5.69 -2.84 22.10
CA CYS A 90 6.84 -1.92 22.06
C CYS A 90 7.97 -2.60 21.29
N ILE A 91 8.38 -2.02 20.16
CA ILE A 91 9.32 -2.65 19.24
C ILE A 91 10.53 -1.74 19.07
N GLY A 92 11.73 -2.24 19.34
CA GLY A 92 12.93 -1.43 19.23
C GLY A 92 14.20 -2.26 18.99
N MET A 93 15.18 -1.68 18.30
CA MET A 93 16.45 -2.35 18.01
C MET A 93 17.31 -2.60 19.25
N ALA A 94 16.98 -1.94 20.36
CA ALA A 94 17.62 -2.17 21.65
C ALA A 94 16.60 -2.04 22.79
N GLY A 95 16.75 -2.84 23.83
CA GLY A 95 16.01 -2.68 25.09
C GLY A 95 16.68 -1.65 26.03
N PRO A 96 16.01 -1.29 27.16
CA PRO A 96 16.48 -0.26 28.08
C PRO A 96 17.93 -0.44 28.54
N ALA A 97 18.32 -1.66 28.92
CA ALA A 97 19.66 -1.95 29.42
C ALA A 97 20.78 -1.67 28.40
N MET A 98 20.53 -1.92 27.09
CA MET A 98 21.52 -1.62 26.07
C MET A 98 21.61 -0.12 25.79
N ILE A 99 20.48 0.60 25.83
CA ILE A 99 20.43 2.06 25.62
C ILE A 99 21.20 2.74 26.78
N GLU A 100 20.95 2.34 28.01
CA GLU A 100 21.64 2.87 29.20
C GLU A 100 23.13 2.51 29.18
N GLY A 101 23.50 1.26 28.88
CA GLY A 101 24.89 0.81 28.74
C GLY A 101 25.63 1.52 27.61
N GLY A 102 24.97 1.97 26.59
CA GLY A 102 25.49 2.80 25.50
C GLY A 102 25.59 4.29 25.84
N GLY A 103 25.21 4.71 27.04
CA GLY A 103 25.25 6.12 27.46
C GLY A 103 24.17 7.01 26.80
N LEU A 104 23.09 6.42 26.27
CA LEU A 104 22.00 7.13 25.56
C LEU A 104 20.82 7.49 26.51
N GLY A 105 21.03 7.44 27.82
CA GLY A 105 20.02 7.75 28.82
C GLY A 105 19.32 6.50 29.35
N SER A 106 18.47 6.70 30.37
CA SER A 106 17.66 5.64 31.00
C SER A 106 16.21 5.79 30.54
N TRP A 107 15.62 4.75 30.00
CA TRP A 107 14.29 4.74 29.38
C TRP A 107 13.47 3.59 29.97
N LYS A 108 12.16 3.80 30.10
CA LYS A 108 11.25 2.69 30.40
C LYS A 108 10.99 1.88 29.11
N PRO A 109 10.78 0.55 29.19
CA PRO A 109 10.52 -0.29 28.04
C PRO A 109 9.38 0.22 27.14
N GLN A 110 8.30 0.71 27.74
CA GLN A 110 7.13 1.24 27.04
C GLN A 110 7.38 2.55 26.30
N ASP A 111 8.46 3.26 26.58
CA ASP A 111 8.84 4.50 25.90
C ASP A 111 9.74 4.24 24.68
N ILE A 112 10.17 2.98 24.51
CA ILE A 112 11.05 2.57 23.41
C ILE A 112 10.21 1.95 22.28
N GLY A 113 9.92 2.74 21.25
CA GLY A 113 9.18 2.28 20.07
C GLY A 113 7.78 1.73 20.38
N PRO A 114 6.90 2.47 21.06
CA PRO A 114 5.52 2.04 21.25
C PRO A 114 4.78 1.95 19.93
N VAL A 115 3.76 1.10 19.85
CA VAL A 115 2.99 0.86 18.62
C VAL A 115 2.37 2.15 18.08
N SER A 116 2.03 3.12 18.94
CA SER A 116 1.52 4.43 18.52
C SER A 116 2.47 5.20 17.61
N VAL A 117 3.78 5.04 17.77
CA VAL A 117 4.79 5.59 16.84
C VAL A 117 4.93 4.71 15.59
N HIS A 118 4.91 3.40 15.78
CA HIS A 118 5.17 2.45 14.69
C HIS A 118 4.02 2.27 13.69
N ARG A 119 2.80 2.61 14.07
CA ARG A 119 1.65 2.66 13.15
C ARG A 119 1.77 3.83 12.16
N GLU A 120 2.37 4.95 12.58
CA GLU A 120 2.53 6.15 11.76
C GLU A 120 3.76 6.08 10.84
N ASN A 121 4.84 5.42 11.26
CA ASN A 121 6.08 5.30 10.47
C ASN A 121 6.16 4.03 9.61
N GLY A 122 5.11 3.20 9.61
CA GLY A 122 5.00 2.01 8.76
C GLY A 122 5.82 0.80 9.19
N VAL A 123 6.37 0.79 10.41
CA VAL A 123 7.01 -0.42 10.99
C VAL A 123 5.97 -1.50 11.25
N VAL A 124 4.73 -1.13 11.60
CA VAL A 124 3.61 -2.04 11.81
C VAL A 124 2.61 -1.89 10.66
N ASP A 125 2.16 -3.00 10.08
CA ASP A 125 1.18 -3.00 9.00
C ASP A 125 -0.27 -3.03 9.51
N ILE A 126 -0.53 -3.80 10.59
CA ILE A 126 -1.87 -3.95 11.18
C ILE A 126 -1.75 -3.86 12.71
N VAL A 127 -2.54 -2.97 13.30
CA VAL A 127 -2.67 -2.84 14.75
C VAL A 127 -4.00 -3.46 15.19
N VAL A 128 -3.96 -4.26 16.25
CA VAL A 128 -5.11 -4.94 16.86
C VAL A 128 -5.11 -4.75 18.37
N THR A 129 -6.21 -5.03 19.03
CA THR A 129 -6.36 -4.74 20.47
C THR A 129 -5.59 -5.70 21.35
N ASP A 130 -5.65 -7.00 21.05
CA ASP A 130 -5.08 -8.04 21.90
C ASP A 130 -4.49 -9.23 21.12
N GLU A 131 -3.93 -10.18 21.83
CA GLU A 131 -3.26 -11.36 21.27
C GLU A 131 -4.24 -12.31 20.53
N ALA A 132 -5.49 -12.42 21.02
CA ALA A 132 -6.48 -13.26 20.38
C ALA A 132 -6.90 -12.68 19.02
N GLU A 133 -7.11 -11.37 18.96
CA GLU A 133 -7.38 -10.66 17.70
C GLU A 133 -6.16 -10.72 16.77
N ALA A 134 -4.93 -10.60 17.28
CA ALA A 134 -3.71 -10.72 16.48
C ALA A 134 -3.60 -12.10 15.84
N THR A 135 -3.90 -13.16 16.59
CA THR A 135 -3.94 -14.53 16.07
C THR A 135 -5.02 -14.73 15.03
N LEU A 136 -6.22 -14.18 15.25
CA LEU A 136 -7.31 -14.22 14.29
C LEU A 136 -6.93 -13.46 13.00
N MET A 137 -6.33 -12.28 13.13
CA MET A 137 -5.87 -11.49 12.00
C MET A 137 -4.79 -12.22 11.19
N ALA A 138 -3.83 -12.87 11.85
CA ALA A 138 -2.82 -13.69 11.17
C ALA A 138 -3.47 -14.83 10.36
N LYS A 139 -4.50 -15.49 10.88
CA LYS A 139 -5.27 -16.51 10.15
C LYS A 139 -6.02 -15.93 8.95
N ARG A 140 -6.63 -14.74 9.09
CA ARG A 140 -7.30 -14.05 7.98
C ARG A 140 -6.32 -13.69 6.86
N VAL A 141 -5.14 -13.20 7.22
CA VAL A 141 -4.06 -12.88 6.27
C VAL A 141 -3.56 -14.15 5.59
N LEU A 142 -3.31 -15.22 6.33
CA LEU A 142 -2.93 -16.54 5.78
C LEU A 142 -3.97 -17.06 4.79
N ALA A 143 -5.25 -16.88 5.06
CA ALA A 143 -6.30 -17.30 4.14
C ALA A 143 -6.15 -16.67 2.75
N CYS A 144 -5.63 -15.44 2.64
CA CYS A 144 -5.42 -14.79 1.35
C CYS A 144 -4.35 -15.46 0.46
N ILE A 145 -3.49 -16.31 1.02
CA ILE A 145 -2.42 -17.00 0.29
C ILE A 145 -2.64 -18.52 0.20
N GLN A 146 -3.78 -19.02 0.64
CA GLN A 146 -4.11 -20.46 0.63
C GLN A 146 -5.07 -20.85 -0.50
N GLY A 147 -5.21 -20.00 -1.52
CA GLY A 147 -6.10 -20.22 -2.65
C GLY A 147 -7.45 -19.52 -2.55
N SER A 148 -8.34 -19.82 -3.50
CA SER A 148 -9.67 -19.21 -3.57
C SER A 148 -10.64 -19.92 -2.62
N VAL A 149 -11.65 -19.16 -2.16
CA VAL A 149 -12.81 -19.68 -1.42
C VAL A 149 -14.03 -19.72 -2.33
N THR A 150 -14.92 -20.68 -2.12
CA THR A 150 -16.13 -20.86 -2.93
C THR A 150 -17.38 -20.23 -2.32
N ASP A 151 -17.37 -20.00 -1.01
CA ASP A 151 -18.45 -19.35 -0.28
C ASP A 151 -18.11 -17.88 -0.05
N TRP A 152 -18.59 -17.01 -0.95
CA TRP A 152 -18.38 -15.57 -0.91
C TRP A 152 -19.69 -14.84 -1.17
N GLN A 153 -19.80 -13.62 -0.65
CA GLN A 153 -20.91 -12.71 -0.86
C GLN A 153 -20.35 -11.34 -1.25
N ALA A 154 -21.14 -10.55 -1.97
CA ALA A 154 -20.80 -9.17 -2.31
C ALA A 154 -22.02 -8.27 -2.14
N ALA A 155 -21.80 -6.99 -1.93
CA ALA A 155 -22.85 -5.98 -1.93
C ALA A 155 -23.47 -5.82 -3.34
N ASP A 156 -24.64 -5.18 -3.41
CA ASP A 156 -25.27 -4.85 -4.67
C ASP A 156 -24.44 -3.82 -5.44
N GLN A 157 -23.88 -4.23 -6.58
CA GLN A 157 -22.99 -3.40 -7.37
C GLN A 157 -23.70 -2.18 -8.00
N SER A 158 -25.04 -2.20 -8.14
CA SER A 158 -25.83 -1.07 -8.64
C SER A 158 -25.72 0.18 -7.72
N GLU A 159 -25.33 0.00 -6.46
CA GLU A 159 -25.14 1.09 -5.50
C GLU A 159 -23.80 1.83 -5.66
N LEU A 160 -22.83 1.28 -6.39
CA LEU A 160 -21.49 1.87 -6.53
C LEU A 160 -21.51 3.29 -7.10
N ALA A 161 -22.36 3.56 -8.08
CA ALA A 161 -22.47 4.89 -8.67
C ALA A 161 -22.88 5.96 -7.63
N ALA A 162 -23.71 5.61 -6.67
CA ALA A 162 -24.19 6.53 -5.64
C ALA A 162 -23.12 6.87 -4.59
N LEU A 163 -22.03 6.10 -4.50
CA LEU A 163 -20.91 6.36 -3.59
C LEU A 163 -19.99 7.49 -4.08
N MET A 164 -20.12 7.89 -5.34
CA MET A 164 -19.38 9.00 -5.94
C MET A 164 -20.18 10.30 -5.89
N PRO A 165 -19.58 11.42 -5.45
CA PRO A 165 -20.26 12.70 -5.49
C PRO A 165 -20.49 13.17 -6.93
N THR A 166 -21.65 13.76 -7.21
CA THR A 166 -21.96 14.39 -8.52
C THR A 166 -21.08 15.60 -8.79
N ASN A 167 -20.70 16.34 -7.74
CA ASN A 167 -19.76 17.44 -7.86
C ASN A 167 -18.33 16.91 -7.74
N ARG A 168 -17.57 17.00 -8.85
CA ARG A 168 -16.19 16.52 -8.96
C ARG A 168 -15.19 17.13 -7.96
N ARG A 169 -15.50 18.28 -7.36
CA ARG A 169 -14.64 18.93 -6.36
C ARG A 169 -14.78 18.33 -4.96
N TYR A 170 -15.81 17.53 -4.72
CA TYR A 170 -16.03 16.95 -3.40
C TYR A 170 -15.22 15.66 -3.23
N ALA A 171 -14.66 15.51 -2.03
CA ALA A 171 -14.01 14.29 -1.63
C ALA A 171 -15.03 13.18 -1.34
N PHE A 172 -14.62 11.93 -1.53
CA PHE A 172 -15.39 10.75 -1.20
C PHE A 172 -14.53 9.75 -0.41
N ASP A 173 -15.18 8.81 0.26
CA ASP A 173 -14.51 7.76 1.00
C ASP A 173 -14.31 6.52 0.11
N VAL A 174 -13.11 6.33 -0.40
CA VAL A 174 -12.78 5.17 -1.25
C VAL A 174 -12.95 3.84 -0.52
N ARG A 175 -12.86 3.81 0.81
CA ARG A 175 -13.11 2.60 1.59
C ARG A 175 -14.55 2.10 1.50
N LYS A 176 -15.52 3.00 1.24
CA LYS A 176 -16.90 2.59 0.94
C LYS A 176 -16.98 1.89 -0.41
N ILE A 177 -16.28 2.39 -1.43
CA ILE A 177 -16.19 1.75 -2.74
C ILE A 177 -15.53 0.37 -2.59
N ILE A 178 -14.40 0.29 -1.88
CA ILE A 178 -13.71 -0.97 -1.62
C ILE A 178 -14.64 -2.01 -0.97
N ARG A 179 -15.38 -1.62 0.08
CA ARG A 179 -16.30 -2.56 0.76
C ARG A 179 -17.47 -3.03 -0.10
N HIS A 180 -17.91 -2.22 -1.08
CA HIS A 180 -18.94 -2.62 -2.03
C HIS A 180 -18.39 -3.49 -3.16
N LEU A 181 -17.20 -3.16 -3.66
CA LEU A 181 -16.61 -3.79 -4.81
C LEU A 181 -16.09 -5.21 -4.51
N PHE A 182 -15.48 -5.40 -3.35
CA PHE A 182 -14.89 -6.68 -2.96
C PHE A 182 -15.87 -7.56 -2.18
N ASP A 183 -15.48 -8.82 -1.95
CA ASP A 183 -16.28 -9.77 -1.17
C ASP A 183 -16.50 -9.22 0.25
N THR A 184 -17.70 -9.43 0.77
CA THR A 184 -18.12 -8.92 2.08
C THR A 184 -17.11 -9.34 3.16
N GLU A 185 -16.69 -8.38 3.99
CA GLU A 185 -15.73 -8.54 5.08
C GLU A 185 -14.34 -9.08 4.68
N SER A 186 -14.05 -9.17 3.37
CA SER A 186 -12.74 -9.67 2.92
C SER A 186 -11.63 -8.64 3.02
N PHE A 187 -11.93 -7.34 3.05
CA PHE A 187 -10.91 -6.30 3.04
C PHE A 187 -10.16 -6.23 4.36
N ILE A 188 -8.83 -6.32 4.27
CA ILE A 188 -7.87 -6.14 5.37
C ILE A 188 -6.99 -4.97 5.01
N GLU A 189 -7.24 -3.80 5.60
CA GLU A 189 -6.43 -2.60 5.35
C GLU A 189 -5.07 -2.71 6.03
N THR A 190 -4.00 -2.27 5.34
CA THR A 190 -2.64 -2.22 5.88
C THR A 190 -2.16 -0.77 5.98
N ARG A 191 -1.42 -0.44 7.05
CA ARG A 191 -0.83 0.88 7.31
C ARG A 191 -1.83 2.05 7.18
N PRO A 192 -3.00 2.01 7.84
CA PRO A 192 -4.02 3.06 7.68
C PRO A 192 -3.55 4.45 8.11
N ASP A 193 -2.54 4.54 8.99
CA ASP A 193 -2.08 5.79 9.58
C ASP A 193 -0.83 6.38 8.91
N MET A 194 -0.14 5.61 8.05
CA MET A 194 1.00 6.05 7.24
C MET A 194 0.55 6.34 5.81
N GLY A 195 1.09 7.38 5.17
CA GLY A 195 0.86 7.69 3.75
C GLY A 195 -0.62 7.71 3.40
N ARG A 196 -1.39 8.54 4.08
CA ARG A 196 -2.86 8.48 4.14
C ARG A 196 -3.56 8.84 2.84
N ALA A 197 -2.86 9.42 1.86
CA ALA A 197 -3.40 9.66 0.52
C ALA A 197 -3.55 8.37 -0.30
N ILE A 198 -2.96 7.27 0.16
CA ILE A 198 -3.07 5.93 -0.42
C ILE A 198 -3.66 4.95 0.60
N VAL A 199 -4.59 4.13 0.16
CA VAL A 199 -5.12 2.96 0.88
C VAL A 199 -4.48 1.72 0.29
N THR A 200 -3.95 0.85 1.14
CA THR A 200 -3.43 -0.46 0.76
C THR A 200 -4.07 -1.55 1.59
N GLY A 201 -4.18 -2.74 1.03
CA GLY A 201 -4.73 -3.88 1.75
C GLY A 201 -4.83 -5.14 0.92
N LEU A 202 -5.42 -6.16 1.51
CA LEU A 202 -5.77 -7.42 0.88
C LEU A 202 -7.30 -7.53 0.83
N ALA A 203 -7.83 -8.10 -0.23
CA ALA A 203 -9.27 -8.36 -0.36
C ALA A 203 -9.53 -9.62 -1.20
N ARG A 204 -10.80 -9.91 -1.47
CA ARG A 204 -11.18 -10.98 -2.39
C ARG A 204 -12.19 -10.49 -3.42
N VAL A 205 -12.09 -11.06 -4.61
CA VAL A 205 -13.10 -10.93 -5.67
C VAL A 205 -13.50 -12.34 -6.08
N GLU A 206 -14.75 -12.70 -5.87
CA GLU A 206 -15.27 -14.05 -6.12
C GLU A 206 -14.42 -15.14 -5.46
N GLY A 207 -14.05 -14.89 -4.21
CA GLY A 207 -13.22 -15.76 -3.41
C GLY A 207 -11.72 -15.73 -3.71
N ARG A 208 -11.27 -15.08 -4.80
CA ARG A 208 -9.85 -14.97 -5.17
C ARG A 208 -9.20 -13.79 -4.46
N ALA A 209 -8.07 -14.02 -3.83
CA ALA A 209 -7.34 -12.97 -3.13
C ALA A 209 -6.64 -12.02 -4.11
N VAL A 210 -6.67 -10.73 -3.77
CA VAL A 210 -6.02 -9.65 -4.51
C VAL A 210 -5.37 -8.67 -3.54
N ALA A 211 -4.33 -8.00 -3.98
CA ALA A 211 -3.80 -6.81 -3.32
C ALA A 211 -4.57 -5.59 -3.83
N VAL A 212 -4.96 -4.69 -2.94
CA VAL A 212 -5.73 -3.48 -3.24
C VAL A 212 -4.87 -2.25 -3.04
N LEU A 213 -4.75 -1.45 -4.09
CA LEU A 213 -4.15 -0.11 -4.09
C LEU A 213 -5.24 0.90 -4.42
N ALA A 214 -5.44 1.94 -3.60
CA ALA A 214 -6.48 2.93 -3.89
C ALA A 214 -6.06 4.34 -3.47
N SER A 215 -6.47 5.36 -4.22
CA SER A 215 -6.30 6.76 -3.85
C SER A 215 -7.33 7.17 -2.80
N ASP A 216 -6.91 7.87 -1.73
CA ASP A 216 -7.82 8.52 -0.77
C ASP A 216 -7.78 10.05 -0.96
N CYS A 217 -8.72 10.58 -1.71
CA CYS A 217 -8.80 12.01 -2.01
C CYS A 217 -9.15 12.89 -0.79
N ARG A 218 -9.47 12.31 0.36
CA ARG A 218 -9.69 13.05 1.62
C ARG A 218 -8.39 13.54 2.26
N HIS A 219 -7.24 12.97 1.84
CA HIS A 219 -5.91 13.38 2.28
C HIS A 219 -5.13 13.96 1.12
N LEU A 220 -4.58 15.16 1.29
CA LEU A 220 -3.83 15.89 0.26
C LEU A 220 -4.56 15.98 -1.11
N GLY A 221 -5.89 15.90 -1.10
CA GLY A 221 -6.67 15.81 -2.34
C GLY A 221 -6.38 14.57 -3.18
N GLY A 222 -5.72 13.54 -2.63
CA GLY A 222 -5.25 12.36 -3.35
C GLY A 222 -3.88 12.51 -4.01
N ALA A 223 -3.17 13.61 -3.75
CA ALA A 223 -1.78 13.76 -4.20
C ALA A 223 -0.87 12.78 -3.46
N ILE A 224 -0.02 12.08 -4.21
CA ILE A 224 0.86 11.03 -3.68
C ILE A 224 2.14 11.70 -3.16
N ASP A 225 2.32 11.74 -1.85
CA ASP A 225 3.55 12.18 -1.20
C ASP A 225 4.56 11.03 -1.04
N GLY A 226 5.73 11.31 -0.47
CA GLY A 226 6.80 10.31 -0.30
C GLY A 226 6.38 9.12 0.57
N GLU A 227 5.61 9.34 1.64
CA GLU A 227 5.10 8.27 2.50
C GLU A 227 4.08 7.40 1.77
N SER A 228 3.17 8.02 1.02
CA SER A 228 2.18 7.34 0.19
C SER A 228 2.84 6.52 -0.92
N ALA A 229 3.88 7.07 -1.57
CA ALA A 229 4.66 6.35 -2.57
C ALA A 229 5.38 5.13 -1.97
N THR A 230 6.02 5.29 -0.80
CA THR A 230 6.67 4.20 -0.06
C THR A 230 5.67 3.10 0.31
N LYS A 231 4.48 3.48 0.78
CA LYS A 231 3.41 2.54 1.13
C LYS A 231 2.91 1.77 -0.10
N ALA A 232 2.69 2.45 -1.22
CA ALA A 232 2.26 1.83 -2.47
C ALA A 232 3.33 0.89 -3.04
N ALA A 233 4.61 1.29 -3.03
CA ALA A 233 5.72 0.44 -3.44
C ALA A 233 5.82 -0.83 -2.59
N ALA A 234 5.65 -0.71 -1.27
CA ALA A 234 5.64 -1.87 -0.38
C ALA A 234 4.48 -2.84 -0.69
N LEU A 235 3.31 -2.34 -1.11
CA LEU A 235 2.21 -3.20 -1.55
C LEU A 235 2.55 -3.96 -2.84
N TYR A 236 3.14 -3.31 -3.85
CA TYR A 236 3.57 -3.98 -5.08
C TYR A 236 4.61 -5.07 -4.77
N GLN A 237 5.58 -4.79 -3.88
CA GLN A 237 6.55 -5.77 -3.43
C GLN A 237 5.90 -6.95 -2.67
N LEU A 238 4.89 -6.69 -1.85
CA LEU A 238 4.13 -7.74 -1.17
C LEU A 238 3.36 -8.59 -2.18
N ALA A 239 2.67 -7.95 -3.13
CA ALA A 239 1.93 -8.62 -4.19
C ALA A 239 2.83 -9.55 -5.02
N GLU A 240 4.04 -9.09 -5.38
CA GLU A 240 5.03 -9.92 -6.07
C GLU A 240 5.44 -11.13 -5.24
N ARG A 241 5.83 -10.92 -3.96
CA ARG A 241 6.26 -12.01 -3.08
C ARG A 241 5.18 -13.06 -2.83
N TRP A 242 3.94 -12.64 -2.74
CA TRP A 242 2.80 -13.52 -2.45
C TRP A 242 2.03 -13.95 -3.69
N ARG A 243 2.49 -13.51 -4.87
CA ARG A 243 1.88 -13.81 -6.17
C ARG A 243 0.40 -13.44 -6.23
N LEU A 244 0.08 -12.25 -5.73
CA LEU A 244 -1.27 -11.71 -5.73
C LEU A 244 -1.44 -10.73 -6.89
N PRO A 245 -2.51 -10.84 -7.68
CA PRO A 245 -2.87 -9.78 -8.62
C PRO A 245 -3.21 -8.49 -7.86
N VAL A 246 -3.02 -7.35 -8.50
CA VAL A 246 -3.27 -6.03 -7.93
C VAL A 246 -4.51 -5.41 -8.57
N VAL A 247 -5.42 -4.89 -7.76
CA VAL A 247 -6.52 -4.02 -8.19
C VAL A 247 -6.20 -2.59 -7.75
N SER A 248 -6.02 -1.69 -8.70
CA SER A 248 -5.69 -0.29 -8.46
C SER A 248 -6.89 0.62 -8.74
N LEU A 249 -7.38 1.33 -7.72
CA LEU A 249 -8.51 2.26 -7.78
C LEU A 249 -7.96 3.69 -7.77
N ILE A 250 -8.05 4.41 -8.88
CA ILE A 250 -7.28 5.63 -9.13
C ILE A 250 -8.17 6.87 -9.10
N ASP A 251 -7.86 7.82 -8.20
CA ASP A 251 -8.34 9.21 -8.18
C ASP A 251 -7.25 10.13 -7.64
N THR A 252 -6.27 10.47 -8.47
CA THR A 252 -5.11 11.25 -8.05
C THR A 252 -4.84 12.46 -8.95
N PRO A 253 -4.48 13.63 -8.37
CA PRO A 253 -3.98 14.77 -9.13
C PRO A 253 -2.50 14.62 -9.54
N GLY A 254 -1.85 13.52 -9.18
CA GLY A 254 -0.44 13.26 -9.41
C GLY A 254 0.38 13.17 -8.13
N PHE A 255 1.70 13.27 -8.28
CA PHE A 255 2.61 13.35 -7.14
C PHE A 255 2.54 14.71 -6.46
N MET A 256 2.79 14.73 -5.14
CA MET A 256 3.03 15.97 -4.39
C MET A 256 4.32 16.61 -4.88
N VAL A 257 4.27 17.92 -5.08
CA VAL A 257 5.39 18.72 -5.57
C VAL A 257 5.65 19.92 -4.67
N GLY A 258 6.82 20.49 -4.77
CA GLY A 258 7.18 21.71 -4.06
C GLY A 258 8.39 21.54 -3.14
N PRO A 259 8.97 22.65 -2.64
CA PRO A 259 10.25 22.61 -1.91
C PRO A 259 10.27 21.68 -0.69
N GLU A 260 9.16 21.58 0.03
CA GLU A 260 9.03 20.68 1.20
C GLU A 260 9.05 19.21 0.78
N SER A 261 8.36 18.86 -0.31
CA SER A 261 8.36 17.52 -0.87
C SER A 261 9.76 17.13 -1.36
N GLU A 262 10.45 18.05 -2.06
CA GLU A 262 11.83 17.82 -2.54
C GLU A 262 12.80 17.65 -1.37
N ALA A 263 12.68 18.47 -0.32
CA ALA A 263 13.50 18.36 0.89
C ALA A 263 13.31 17.03 1.63
N ALA A 264 12.11 16.42 1.53
CA ALA A 264 11.80 15.11 2.07
C ALA A 264 12.29 13.94 1.17
N GLY A 265 12.96 14.21 0.05
CA GLY A 265 13.51 13.20 -0.84
C GLY A 265 12.51 12.61 -1.83
N ALA A 266 11.47 13.36 -2.19
CA ALA A 266 10.41 12.92 -3.08
C ALA A 266 10.90 12.23 -4.37
N PRO A 267 11.92 12.73 -5.11
CA PRO A 267 12.35 12.08 -6.35
C PRO A 267 12.75 10.62 -6.15
N SER A 268 13.45 10.30 -5.06
CA SER A 268 13.84 8.91 -4.76
C SER A 268 12.63 8.07 -4.34
N LEU A 269 11.86 8.54 -3.36
CA LEU A 269 10.72 7.80 -2.80
C LEU A 269 9.64 7.52 -3.85
N MET A 270 9.37 8.49 -4.74
CA MET A 270 8.40 8.32 -5.83
C MET A 270 8.95 7.42 -6.94
N SER A 271 10.26 7.45 -7.22
CA SER A 271 10.90 6.56 -8.18
C SER A 271 10.88 5.10 -7.72
N ASP A 272 10.98 4.85 -6.41
CA ASP A 272 10.86 3.49 -5.86
C ASP A 272 9.48 2.86 -6.16
N LEU A 273 8.43 3.66 -6.25
CA LEU A 273 7.10 3.18 -6.67
C LEU A 273 7.11 2.73 -8.14
N PHE A 274 7.78 3.46 -9.04
CA PHE A 274 7.97 3.04 -10.44
C PHE A 274 8.79 1.75 -10.53
N ILE A 275 9.87 1.63 -9.76
CA ILE A 275 10.70 0.43 -9.73
C ILE A 275 9.87 -0.78 -9.25
N ALA A 276 9.11 -0.61 -8.16
CA ALA A 276 8.26 -1.66 -7.64
C ALA A 276 7.18 -2.09 -8.64
N GLY A 277 6.56 -1.15 -9.34
CA GLY A 277 5.58 -1.41 -10.40
C GLY A 277 6.20 -2.12 -11.60
N ALA A 278 7.36 -1.67 -12.07
CA ALA A 278 8.06 -2.25 -13.21
C ALA A 278 8.62 -3.67 -12.96
N THR A 279 8.88 -4.01 -11.70
CA THR A 279 9.36 -5.35 -11.29
C THR A 279 8.23 -6.29 -10.88
N LEU A 280 7.00 -5.81 -10.80
CA LEU A 280 5.83 -6.63 -10.51
C LEU A 280 5.49 -7.51 -11.72
N THR A 281 5.50 -8.82 -11.53
CA THR A 281 5.12 -9.81 -12.58
C THR A 281 3.66 -10.21 -12.51
N GLN A 282 2.98 -9.84 -11.42
CA GLN A 282 1.57 -10.16 -11.22
C GLN A 282 0.67 -9.17 -11.99
N PRO A 283 -0.50 -9.63 -12.49
CA PRO A 283 -1.38 -8.76 -13.26
C PRO A 283 -1.92 -7.60 -12.42
N ILE A 284 -1.97 -6.41 -13.04
CA ILE A 284 -2.64 -5.23 -12.49
C ILE A 284 -3.96 -5.04 -13.25
N VAL A 285 -5.05 -4.78 -12.53
CA VAL A 285 -6.31 -4.28 -13.06
C VAL A 285 -6.48 -2.86 -12.57
N ALA A 286 -6.47 -1.89 -13.47
CA ALA A 286 -6.55 -0.47 -13.14
C ALA A 286 -7.96 0.07 -13.41
N ILE A 287 -8.55 0.71 -12.41
CA ILE A 287 -9.86 1.34 -12.48
C ILE A 287 -9.70 2.83 -12.19
N PHE A 288 -9.90 3.67 -13.20
CA PHE A 288 -9.87 5.11 -13.03
C PHE A 288 -11.26 5.59 -12.56
N LEU A 289 -11.35 5.93 -11.28
CA LEU A 289 -12.60 6.34 -10.65
C LEU A 289 -12.98 7.78 -11.06
N ARG A 290 -11.98 8.67 -11.15
CA ARG A 290 -12.16 10.07 -11.52
C ARG A 290 -10.85 10.64 -12.08
N ARG A 291 -10.02 11.35 -11.29
CA ARG A 291 -8.79 12.00 -11.78
C ARG A 291 -7.67 11.00 -12.02
N ALA A 292 -7.05 11.12 -13.17
CA ALA A 292 -5.88 10.34 -13.56
C ALA A 292 -4.82 11.28 -14.14
N TYR A 293 -4.11 12.01 -13.25
CA TYR A 293 -3.21 13.04 -13.70
C TYR A 293 -1.73 12.68 -13.49
N GLY A 294 -0.95 12.93 -14.54
CA GLY A 294 0.50 12.91 -14.52
C GLY A 294 1.13 11.60 -14.09
N LEU A 295 2.37 11.70 -13.64
CA LEU A 295 3.20 10.56 -13.25
C LEU A 295 2.63 9.76 -12.07
N GLY A 296 1.88 10.40 -11.18
CA GLY A 296 1.25 9.70 -10.05
C GLY A 296 0.22 8.68 -10.50
N ALA A 297 -0.63 9.02 -11.48
CA ALA A 297 -1.58 8.07 -12.06
C ALA A 297 -0.85 6.92 -12.78
N MET A 298 0.21 7.22 -13.54
CA MET A 298 1.04 6.19 -14.19
C MET A 298 1.70 5.26 -13.16
N ALA A 299 2.22 5.79 -12.06
CA ALA A 299 2.84 4.97 -11.01
C ALA A 299 1.84 4.01 -10.35
N MET A 300 0.58 4.42 -10.19
CA MET A 300 -0.50 3.55 -9.68
C MET A 300 -0.92 2.45 -10.66
N THR A 301 -0.52 2.52 -11.91
CA THR A 301 -0.74 1.49 -12.93
C THR A 301 0.49 0.63 -13.22
N GLY A 302 1.53 0.72 -12.38
CA GLY A 302 2.78 0.00 -12.58
C GLY A 302 3.80 0.73 -13.45
N GLY A 303 3.56 1.99 -13.82
CA GLY A 303 4.50 2.85 -14.54
C GLY A 303 3.99 3.39 -15.87
N SER A 304 2.96 2.80 -16.46
CA SER A 304 2.30 3.25 -17.69
C SER A 304 0.87 2.72 -17.72
N PHE A 305 -0.03 3.40 -18.43
CA PHE A 305 -1.40 2.90 -18.65
C PHE A 305 -1.45 1.65 -19.55
N GLU A 306 -0.35 1.33 -20.23
CA GLU A 306 -0.20 0.09 -21.03
C GLU A 306 0.23 -1.14 -20.20
N VAL A 307 0.67 -0.95 -18.95
CA VAL A 307 1.16 -2.04 -18.08
C VAL A 307 0.03 -2.91 -17.54
N PRO A 308 -1.11 -2.34 -17.08
CA PRO A 308 -2.21 -3.14 -16.58
C PRO A 308 -2.69 -4.16 -17.60
N ARG A 309 -3.07 -5.32 -17.13
CA ARG A 309 -3.75 -6.32 -17.95
C ARG A 309 -5.10 -5.82 -18.47
N TYR A 310 -5.75 -4.96 -17.72
CA TYR A 310 -6.99 -4.29 -18.07
C TYR A 310 -7.06 -2.94 -17.37
N ALA A 311 -7.15 -1.88 -18.15
CA ALA A 311 -7.22 -0.49 -17.71
C ALA A 311 -8.56 0.11 -18.14
N VAL A 312 -9.45 0.38 -17.18
CA VAL A 312 -10.79 0.90 -17.49
C VAL A 312 -11.12 2.12 -16.64
N SER A 313 -11.99 2.97 -17.16
CA SER A 313 -12.43 4.17 -16.47
C SER A 313 -13.94 4.17 -16.25
N TRP A 314 -14.36 4.75 -15.13
CA TRP A 314 -15.73 5.17 -14.98
C TRP A 314 -16.03 6.38 -15.88
N PRO A 315 -17.32 6.67 -16.22
CA PRO A 315 -17.65 7.72 -17.19
C PRO A 315 -17.16 9.12 -16.80
N GLN A 316 -17.01 9.38 -15.49
CA GLN A 316 -16.49 10.64 -14.95
C GLN A 316 -14.96 10.71 -14.87
N GLY A 317 -14.24 9.76 -15.48
CA GLY A 317 -12.78 9.79 -15.52
C GLY A 317 -12.24 11.01 -16.26
N GLU A 318 -11.22 11.63 -15.68
CA GLU A 318 -10.55 12.83 -16.17
C GLU A 318 -9.05 12.54 -16.33
N PHE A 319 -8.53 12.74 -17.51
CA PHE A 319 -7.15 12.41 -17.88
C PHE A 319 -6.38 13.67 -18.27
N GLY A 320 -5.11 13.73 -17.89
CA GLY A 320 -4.25 14.86 -18.27
C GLY A 320 -2.82 14.71 -17.73
N ALA A 321 -1.89 15.42 -18.34
CA ALA A 321 -0.50 15.45 -17.89
C ALA A 321 -0.32 16.11 -16.52
N MET A 322 -1.27 16.94 -16.12
CA MET A 322 -1.35 17.63 -14.82
C MET A 322 -2.80 18.05 -14.54
N GLY A 323 -3.10 18.59 -13.37
CA GLY A 323 -4.42 19.15 -13.08
C GLY A 323 -4.84 20.17 -14.13
N LEU A 324 -6.06 20.03 -14.67
CA LEU A 324 -6.50 20.75 -15.88
C LEU A 324 -6.58 22.26 -15.65
N GLU A 325 -6.94 22.71 -14.46
CA GLU A 325 -6.93 24.14 -14.09
C GLU A 325 -5.51 24.72 -14.14
N GLY A 326 -4.52 24.00 -13.61
CA GLY A 326 -3.11 24.38 -13.68
C GLY A 326 -2.59 24.36 -15.12
N ALA A 327 -3.03 23.40 -15.92
CA ALA A 327 -2.64 23.26 -17.33
C ALA A 327 -3.10 24.49 -18.16
N VAL A 328 -4.30 25.00 -17.90
CA VAL A 328 -4.80 26.24 -18.57
C VAL A 328 -3.93 27.45 -18.19
N HIS A 329 -3.66 27.64 -16.89
CA HIS A 329 -2.84 28.75 -16.44
C HIS A 329 -1.41 28.70 -16.98
N LEU A 330 -0.86 27.52 -17.12
CA LEU A 330 0.52 27.34 -17.63
C LEU A 330 0.58 27.41 -19.15
N GLY A 331 -0.29 26.67 -19.84
CA GLY A 331 -0.23 26.51 -21.28
C GLY A 331 -0.74 27.73 -22.06
N PHE A 332 -1.64 28.51 -21.47
CA PHE A 332 -2.27 29.69 -22.10
C PHE A 332 -1.96 30.98 -21.33
N ARG A 333 -0.80 31.01 -20.67
CA ARG A 333 -0.38 32.13 -19.83
C ARG A 333 -0.32 33.46 -20.58
N GLN A 334 0.14 33.42 -21.85
CA GLN A 334 0.29 34.61 -22.67
C GLN A 334 -1.07 35.12 -23.12
N GLU A 335 -1.94 34.26 -23.64
CA GLU A 335 -3.28 34.61 -24.11
C GLU A 335 -4.13 35.17 -22.96
N LEU A 336 -4.03 34.59 -21.76
CA LEU A 336 -4.72 35.10 -20.58
C LEU A 336 -4.17 36.45 -20.13
N ALA A 337 -2.88 36.73 -20.31
CA ALA A 337 -2.26 38.02 -19.98
C ALA A 337 -2.60 39.14 -20.97
N GLU A 338 -2.84 38.79 -22.25
CA GLU A 338 -3.22 39.71 -23.33
C GLU A 338 -4.72 40.08 -23.33
N ALA A 339 -5.54 39.45 -22.46
CA ALA A 339 -6.96 39.75 -22.35
C ALA A 339 -7.18 41.24 -21.93
N PRO A 340 -8.14 41.91 -22.56
CA PRO A 340 -8.30 43.38 -22.40
C PRO A 340 -8.71 43.81 -20.98
N ASP A 341 -9.38 42.96 -20.25
CA ASP A 341 -9.81 43.17 -18.87
C ASP A 341 -10.01 41.87 -18.11
N GLU A 342 -10.28 41.93 -16.82
CA GLU A 342 -10.48 40.78 -15.95
C GLU A 342 -11.67 39.92 -16.37
N ALA A 343 -12.77 40.52 -16.84
CA ALA A 343 -13.95 39.77 -17.28
C ALA A 343 -13.66 38.95 -18.54
N ALA A 344 -12.95 39.53 -19.51
CA ALA A 344 -12.49 38.83 -20.71
C ALA A 344 -11.49 37.72 -20.39
N ARG A 345 -10.57 37.97 -19.44
CA ARG A 345 -9.61 36.95 -18.95
C ARG A 345 -10.33 35.79 -18.32
N GLN A 346 -11.31 36.03 -17.44
CA GLN A 346 -12.08 34.97 -16.81
C GLN A 346 -12.91 34.18 -17.83
N ALA A 347 -13.58 34.87 -18.78
CA ALA A 347 -14.34 34.20 -19.84
C ALA A 347 -13.44 33.32 -20.73
N LEU A 348 -12.23 33.80 -21.07
CA LEU A 348 -11.26 33.02 -21.83
C LEU A 348 -10.78 31.80 -21.02
N TYR A 349 -10.46 31.98 -19.75
CA TYR A 349 -10.07 30.90 -18.84
C TYR A 349 -11.16 29.82 -18.75
N ASP A 350 -12.41 30.22 -18.51
CA ASP A 350 -13.53 29.29 -18.39
C ASP A 350 -13.75 28.50 -19.70
N LYS A 351 -13.61 29.15 -20.85
CA LYS A 351 -13.67 28.51 -22.16
C LYS A 351 -12.56 27.46 -22.34
N LEU A 352 -11.30 27.86 -22.09
CA LEU A 352 -10.15 26.98 -22.23
C LEU A 352 -10.22 25.80 -21.27
N LEU A 353 -10.68 26.04 -20.04
CA LEU A 353 -10.86 25.00 -19.05
C LEU A 353 -11.93 23.99 -19.48
N ALA A 354 -13.05 24.45 -20.03
CA ALA A 354 -14.09 23.57 -20.56
C ALA A 354 -13.56 22.70 -21.73
N GLU A 355 -12.77 23.29 -22.64
CA GLU A 355 -12.11 22.55 -23.73
C GLU A 355 -11.12 21.50 -23.20
N MET A 356 -10.36 21.81 -22.15
CA MET A 356 -9.44 20.84 -21.54
C MET A 356 -10.18 19.68 -20.87
N TYR A 357 -11.30 19.97 -20.19
CA TYR A 357 -12.14 18.91 -19.63
C TYR A 357 -12.78 18.03 -20.70
N ASP A 358 -13.22 18.60 -21.82
CA ASP A 358 -13.75 17.81 -22.93
C ASP A 358 -12.72 16.88 -23.57
N LYS A 359 -11.49 17.37 -23.75
CA LYS A 359 -10.38 16.56 -24.26
C LYS A 359 -9.87 15.52 -23.27
N GLY A 360 -10.01 15.77 -21.97
CA GLY A 360 -9.57 14.86 -20.91
C GLY A 360 -10.61 13.81 -20.48
N ARG A 361 -11.76 13.70 -21.15
CA ARG A 361 -12.78 12.70 -20.78
C ARG A 361 -12.31 11.27 -21.01
N ALA A 362 -12.83 10.36 -20.18
CA ALA A 362 -12.54 8.93 -20.29
C ALA A 362 -12.79 8.36 -21.70
N VAL A 363 -13.86 8.82 -22.38
CA VAL A 363 -14.18 8.37 -23.73
C VAL A 363 -13.14 8.81 -24.76
N GLU A 364 -12.52 9.98 -24.55
CA GLU A 364 -11.42 10.42 -25.39
C GLU A 364 -10.17 9.58 -25.18
N ALA A 365 -9.78 9.33 -23.90
CA ALA A 365 -8.67 8.45 -23.57
C ALA A 365 -8.86 7.04 -24.16
N ALA A 366 -10.06 6.48 -24.09
CA ALA A 366 -10.38 5.19 -24.69
C ALA A 366 -10.34 5.23 -26.23
N SER A 367 -10.75 6.34 -26.86
CA SER A 367 -10.72 6.48 -28.33
C SER A 367 -9.31 6.54 -28.89
N TYR A 368 -8.34 7.01 -28.09
CA TYR A 368 -6.91 7.00 -28.44
C TYR A 368 -6.17 5.75 -27.93
N LEU A 369 -6.88 4.78 -27.36
CA LEU A 369 -6.30 3.54 -26.81
C LEU A 369 -5.33 3.77 -25.63
N GLU A 370 -5.48 4.87 -24.90
CA GLU A 370 -4.74 5.10 -23.66
C GLU A 370 -5.30 4.23 -22.51
N ILE A 371 -6.57 3.83 -22.62
CA ILE A 371 -7.24 2.85 -21.75
C ILE A 371 -8.09 1.90 -22.61
N ASP A 372 -8.42 0.73 -22.07
CA ASP A 372 -9.13 -0.31 -22.81
C ASP A 372 -10.63 -0.02 -23.00
N ALA A 373 -11.28 0.56 -21.98
CA ALA A 373 -12.73 0.81 -22.05
C ALA A 373 -13.19 1.86 -21.02
N VAL A 374 -14.38 2.39 -21.29
CA VAL A 374 -15.20 3.10 -20.31
C VAL A 374 -16.34 2.17 -19.89
N ILE A 375 -16.47 1.93 -18.59
CA ILE A 375 -17.46 1.01 -18.01
C ILE A 375 -18.31 1.73 -16.96
N GLN A 376 -19.54 1.26 -16.75
CA GLN A 376 -20.35 1.76 -15.66
C GLN A 376 -19.82 1.24 -14.30
N PRO A 377 -20.00 1.99 -13.19
CA PRO A 377 -19.53 1.57 -11.88
C PRO A 377 -19.96 0.15 -11.50
N GLU A 378 -21.19 -0.23 -11.78
CA GLU A 378 -21.75 -1.55 -11.50
C GLU A 378 -21.09 -2.70 -12.28
N GLU A 379 -20.41 -2.42 -13.38
CA GLU A 379 -19.69 -3.41 -14.19
C GLU A 379 -18.28 -3.70 -13.66
N THR A 380 -17.81 -2.90 -12.69
CA THR A 380 -16.40 -2.92 -12.22
C THR A 380 -15.99 -4.28 -11.67
N ARG A 381 -16.83 -4.90 -10.85
CA ARG A 381 -16.54 -6.20 -10.25
C ARG A 381 -16.39 -7.29 -11.31
N ASP A 382 -17.27 -7.32 -12.30
CA ASP A 382 -17.21 -8.25 -13.43
C ASP A 382 -15.98 -8.02 -14.30
N ALA A 383 -15.61 -6.75 -14.52
CA ALA A 383 -14.40 -6.39 -15.25
C ALA A 383 -13.14 -6.93 -14.57
N ILE A 384 -13.03 -6.75 -13.24
CA ILE A 384 -11.93 -7.29 -12.44
C ILE A 384 -11.94 -8.82 -12.52
N SER A 385 -13.08 -9.47 -12.27
CA SER A 385 -13.17 -10.94 -12.26
C SER A 385 -12.71 -11.53 -13.59
N ARG A 386 -13.19 -11.01 -14.73
CA ARG A 386 -12.79 -11.45 -16.07
C ARG A 386 -11.29 -11.29 -16.32
N ALA A 387 -10.73 -10.15 -15.93
CA ALA A 387 -9.29 -9.91 -16.07
C ALA A 387 -8.43 -10.90 -15.26
N LEU A 388 -8.92 -11.34 -14.11
CA LEU A 388 -8.23 -12.29 -13.24
C LEU A 388 -8.37 -13.76 -13.69
N VAL A 389 -9.45 -14.14 -14.39
CA VAL A 389 -9.66 -15.52 -14.89
C VAL A 389 -8.75 -15.85 -16.06
N ALA A 390 -8.46 -14.88 -16.88
CA ALA A 390 -7.64 -15.05 -18.07
C ALA A 390 -6.11 -15.15 -17.76
N SER A 391 -5.71 -15.28 -16.48
CA SER A 391 -4.31 -15.35 -16.04
C SER A 391 -3.85 -16.79 -15.77
#